data_bcca8585f2109fa0b4f5f70f40dd6099
#
_entry.id   bcca8585f2109fa0b4f5f70f40dd6099
#
_cell.length_a   1.000
_cell.length_b   1.000
_cell.length_c   1.000
_cell.angle_alpha   90.00
_cell.angle_beta   90.00
_cell.angle_gamma   90.00
#
_symmetry.space_group_name_H-M   'P 1'
#
loop_
_entity.id
_entity.type
_entity.pdbx_description
1 polymer ?
#
loop_
_entity_poly.entity_id
_entity_poly.type
_entity_poly.pdbx_seq_one_letter_code
_entity_poly.pdbx_strand_id
1 'polypeptide(L)'
;MLEAVLAALNPRDGAIYIDGTFGGGGYSRAILDAADCRVCGIDRDADACDRGKALAADYDGRLIVLQGCFGDMERLATAEAIGPVDGVTLDLGVSS
;
A
#
# COMPACT_ATOMS: atom_id res chain seq x y z
N MET A 1 -13.85 -8.57 5.98
CA MET A 1 -12.68 -8.69 5.08
C MET A 1 -11.50 -7.83 5.55
N LEU A 2 -11.74 -6.55 5.78
CA LEU A 2 -10.67 -5.64 6.19
C LEU A 2 -9.99 -6.06 7.49
N GLU A 3 -10.77 -6.45 8.47
CA GLU A 3 -10.24 -6.89 9.77
C GLU A 3 -9.35 -8.12 9.63
N ALA A 4 -9.73 -9.06 8.75
CA ALA A 4 -8.94 -10.25 8.50
C ALA A 4 -7.62 -9.91 7.81
N VAL A 5 -7.63 -8.94 6.88
CA VAL A 5 -6.41 -8.47 6.21
C VAL A 5 -5.48 -7.83 7.23
N LEU A 6 -5.98 -6.97 8.10
CA LEU A 6 -5.18 -6.32 9.13
C LEU A 6 -4.59 -7.34 10.10
N ALA A 7 -5.37 -8.34 10.50
CA ALA A 7 -4.88 -9.38 11.39
C ALA A 7 -3.75 -10.19 10.74
N ALA A 8 -3.89 -10.51 9.44
CA ALA A 8 -2.88 -11.28 8.72
C ALA A 8 -1.59 -10.48 8.50
N LEU A 9 -1.70 -9.19 8.17
CA LEU A 9 -0.53 -8.34 8.00
C LEU A 9 0.14 -7.96 9.31
N ASN A 10 -0.67 -7.82 10.36
CA ASN A 10 -0.20 -7.38 11.68
C ASN A 10 0.66 -6.12 11.57
N PRO A 11 0.10 -4.98 11.14
CA PRO A 11 0.88 -3.78 10.88
C PRO A 11 1.71 -3.35 12.09
N ARG A 12 2.96 -2.99 11.83
CA ARG A 12 3.94 -2.62 12.86
C ARG A 12 4.57 -1.28 12.53
N ASP A 13 4.95 -0.54 13.55
CA ASP A 13 5.65 0.73 13.37
C ASP A 13 6.99 0.49 12.66
N GLY A 14 7.30 1.35 11.72
CA GLY A 14 8.54 1.28 10.94
C GLY A 14 8.53 0.28 9.80
N ALA A 15 7.45 -0.49 9.63
CA ALA A 15 7.34 -1.48 8.56
C ALA A 15 6.93 -0.83 7.24
N ILE A 16 7.11 -1.55 6.13
CA ILE A 16 6.73 -1.12 4.79
C ILE A 16 5.86 -2.19 4.17
N TYR A 17 4.70 -1.78 3.66
CA TYR A 17 3.73 -2.69 3.05
C TYR A 17 3.40 -2.24 1.64
N ILE A 18 3.05 -3.19 0.77
CA ILE A 18 2.58 -2.92 -0.58
C ILE A 18 1.11 -3.30 -0.68
N ASP A 19 0.29 -2.39 -1.17
CA ASP A 19 -1.11 -2.65 -1.52
C ASP A 19 -1.18 -2.74 -3.04
N GLY A 20 -1.21 -3.95 -3.56
CA GLY A 20 -1.13 -4.24 -5.00
C GLY A 20 -2.42 -3.96 -5.75
N THR A 21 -3.50 -3.70 -5.06
CA THR A 21 -4.79 -3.31 -5.65
C THR A 21 -5.35 -2.14 -4.85
N PHE A 22 -4.69 -0.99 -4.99
CA PHE A 22 -5.00 0.18 -4.16
C PHE A 22 -6.46 0.59 -4.23
N GLY A 23 -7.04 0.70 -5.45
CA GLY A 23 -8.45 1.05 -5.65
C GLY A 23 -8.83 2.36 -4.96
N GLY A 24 -9.76 2.29 -4.04
CA GLY A 24 -10.20 3.44 -3.26
C GLY A 24 -9.35 3.74 -2.03
N GLY A 25 -8.32 2.96 -1.78
CA GLY A 25 -7.42 3.19 -0.66
C GLY A 25 -7.89 2.62 0.68
N GLY A 26 -8.93 1.78 0.69
CA GLY A 26 -9.49 1.27 1.93
C GLY A 26 -8.51 0.46 2.76
N TYR A 27 -7.79 -0.47 2.15
CA TYR A 27 -6.80 -1.27 2.85
C TYR A 27 -5.59 -0.43 3.27
N SER A 28 -5.11 0.44 2.37
CA SER A 28 -3.97 1.30 2.68
C SER A 28 -4.27 2.22 3.86
N ARG A 29 -5.46 2.83 3.89
CA ARG A 29 -5.86 3.69 5.01
C ARG A 29 -5.88 2.91 6.32
N ALA A 30 -6.46 1.72 6.30
CA ALA A 30 -6.57 0.90 7.50
C ALA A 30 -5.19 0.50 8.03
N ILE A 31 -4.27 0.16 7.13
CA ILE A 31 -2.90 -0.18 7.53
C ILE A 31 -2.19 1.04 8.13
N LEU A 32 -2.30 2.19 7.47
CA LEU A 32 -1.67 3.43 7.93
C LEU A 32 -2.21 3.92 9.26
N ASP A 33 -3.52 3.70 9.51
CA ASP A 33 -4.16 4.09 10.76
C ASP A 33 -3.86 3.10 11.89
N ALA A 34 -3.48 1.87 11.56
CA ALA A 34 -3.19 0.84 12.56
C ALA A 34 -1.79 0.94 13.16
N ALA A 35 -0.84 1.52 12.43
CA ALA A 35 0.56 1.61 12.86
C ALA A 35 1.24 2.78 12.16
N ASP A 36 2.38 3.22 12.70
CA ASP A 36 3.22 4.25 12.09
C ASP A 36 4.14 3.62 11.04
N CYS A 37 3.51 3.06 10.00
CA CYS A 37 4.19 2.35 8.93
C CYS A 37 4.07 3.11 7.61
N ARG A 38 4.66 2.56 6.55
CA ARG A 38 4.58 3.10 5.20
C ARG A 38 3.84 2.12 4.31
N VAL A 39 3.10 2.65 3.35
CA VAL A 39 2.37 1.84 2.36
C VAL A 39 2.67 2.37 0.97
N CYS A 40 2.97 1.46 0.06
CA CYS A 40 3.06 1.74 -1.37
C CYS A 40 1.84 1.13 -2.04
N GLY A 41 0.92 1.98 -2.48
CA GLY A 41 -0.26 1.56 -3.22
C GLY A 41 0.03 1.50 -4.72
N ILE A 42 -0.37 0.43 -5.37
CA ILE A 42 -0.17 0.24 -6.81
C ILE A 42 -1.53 -0.02 -7.45
N ASP A 43 -1.82 0.69 -8.53
CA ASP A 43 -3.05 0.50 -9.29
C ASP A 43 -2.81 0.85 -10.74
N ARG A 44 -3.50 0.15 -11.64
CA ARG A 44 -3.41 0.44 -13.07
C ARG A 44 -4.26 1.63 -13.47
N ASP A 45 -5.27 1.95 -12.70
CA ASP A 45 -6.22 3.01 -12.97
C ASP A 45 -5.63 4.37 -12.55
N ALA A 46 -5.45 5.27 -13.51
CA ALA A 46 -4.93 6.61 -13.23
C ALA A 46 -5.83 7.40 -12.26
N ASP A 47 -7.16 7.23 -12.36
CA ASP A 47 -8.08 7.91 -11.46
C ASP A 47 -7.94 7.43 -10.02
N ALA A 48 -7.72 6.12 -9.83
CA ALA A 48 -7.45 5.56 -8.50
C ALA A 48 -6.15 6.13 -7.95
N CYS A 49 -5.12 6.25 -8.77
CA CYS A 49 -3.84 6.82 -8.35
C CYS A 49 -3.98 8.30 -7.97
N ASP A 50 -4.76 9.07 -8.71
CA ASP A 50 -5.01 10.47 -8.39
C ASP A 50 -5.73 10.63 -7.06
N ARG A 51 -6.73 9.78 -6.79
CA ARG A 51 -7.40 9.76 -5.49
C ARG A 51 -6.42 9.39 -4.38
N GLY A 52 -5.53 8.45 -4.65
CA GLY A 52 -4.52 8.02 -3.70
C GLY A 52 -3.51 9.10 -3.38
N LYS A 53 -3.12 9.88 -4.36
CA LYS A 53 -2.19 11.01 -4.15
C LYS A 53 -2.83 12.09 -3.27
N ALA A 54 -4.12 12.33 -3.44
CA ALA A 54 -4.85 13.24 -2.57
C ALA A 54 -4.89 12.70 -1.13
N LEU A 55 -5.13 11.40 -0.98
CA LEU A 55 -5.12 10.75 0.32
C LEU A 55 -3.72 10.81 0.97
N ALA A 56 -2.67 10.67 0.17
CA ALA A 56 -1.29 10.67 0.67
C ALA A 56 -0.94 11.96 1.39
N ALA A 57 -1.58 13.07 1.04
CA ALA A 57 -1.36 14.34 1.71
C ALA A 57 -1.73 14.30 3.20
N ASP A 58 -2.62 13.39 3.60
CA ASP A 58 -3.06 13.24 4.99
C ASP A 58 -2.10 12.37 5.82
N TYR A 59 -1.07 11.78 5.21
CA TYR A 59 -0.22 10.80 5.87
C TYR A 59 1.27 11.16 5.88
N ASP A 60 1.61 12.40 5.56
CA ASP A 60 2.98 12.92 5.70
C ASP A 60 4.05 12.05 5.02
N GLY A 61 3.78 11.61 3.79
CA GLY A 61 4.73 10.80 3.03
C GLY A 61 4.75 9.32 3.38
N ARG A 62 3.90 8.87 4.29
CA ARG A 62 3.81 7.45 4.61
C ARG A 62 3.06 6.65 3.56
N LEU A 63 2.28 7.30 2.69
CA LEU A 63 1.60 6.67 1.58
C LEU A 63 2.21 7.15 0.27
N ILE A 64 2.68 6.20 -0.54
CA ILE A 64 3.17 6.44 -1.90
C ILE A 64 2.26 5.69 -2.84
N VAL A 65 1.80 6.34 -3.91
CA VAL A 65 0.88 5.72 -4.87
C VAL A 65 1.53 5.71 -6.24
N LEU A 66 1.62 4.53 -6.85
CA LEU A 66 2.25 4.33 -8.14
C LEU A 66 1.24 3.74 -9.12
N GLN A 67 1.27 4.22 -10.36
CA GLN A 67 0.46 3.66 -11.42
C GLN A 67 1.21 2.52 -12.09
N GLY A 68 0.59 1.34 -12.15
CA GLY A 68 1.19 0.19 -12.78
C GLY A 68 0.43 -1.08 -12.46
N CYS A 69 0.97 -2.21 -12.93
CA CYS A 69 0.42 -3.53 -12.65
C CYS A 69 1.10 -4.12 -11.43
N PHE A 70 0.38 -4.96 -10.69
CA PHE A 70 0.98 -5.67 -9.58
C PHE A 70 2.21 -6.49 -10.00
N GLY A 71 2.20 -7.04 -11.22
CA GLY A 71 3.35 -7.78 -11.76
C GLY A 71 4.62 -6.94 -11.87
N ASP A 72 4.51 -5.61 -11.89
CA ASP A 72 5.64 -4.69 -11.92
C ASP A 72 6.06 -4.21 -10.53
N MET A 73 5.49 -4.79 -9.48
CA MET A 73 5.67 -4.35 -8.10
C MET A 73 7.15 -4.20 -7.71
N GLU A 74 7.96 -5.19 -8.00
CA GLU A 74 9.37 -5.17 -7.64
C GLU A 74 10.12 -4.04 -8.36
N ARG A 75 9.86 -3.88 -9.65
CA ARG A 75 10.47 -2.83 -10.45
C ARG A 75 10.03 -1.44 -9.97
N LEU A 76 8.74 -1.28 -9.69
CA LEU A 76 8.20 0.00 -9.22
C LEU A 76 8.75 0.36 -7.83
N ALA A 77 8.81 -0.61 -6.94
CA ALA A 77 9.36 -0.39 -5.60
C ALA A 77 10.84 -0.04 -5.65
N THR A 78 11.60 -0.69 -6.53
CA THR A 78 13.02 -0.40 -6.72
C THR A 78 13.22 1.00 -7.28
N ALA A 79 12.42 1.40 -8.27
CA ALA A 79 12.51 2.72 -8.89
C ALA A 79 12.26 3.84 -7.89
N GLU A 80 11.38 3.61 -6.91
CA GLU A 80 11.05 4.61 -5.87
C GLU A 80 11.90 4.45 -4.62
N ALA A 81 12.88 3.56 -4.63
CA ALA A 81 13.80 3.33 -3.51
C ALA A 81 13.05 3.03 -2.20
N ILE A 82 11.99 2.26 -2.29
CA ILE A 82 11.14 1.95 -1.12
C ILE A 82 11.86 1.06 -0.11
N GLY A 83 12.75 0.21 -0.58
CA GLY A 83 13.51 -0.69 0.29
C GLY A 83 12.79 -1.99 0.59
N PRO A 84 13.22 -2.75 1.60
CA PRO A 84 12.63 -4.04 1.93
C PRO A 84 11.17 -3.90 2.34
N VAL A 85 10.33 -4.83 1.88
CA VAL A 85 8.89 -4.83 2.15
C VAL A 85 8.56 -5.90 3.18
N ASP A 86 7.76 -5.55 4.18
CA ASP A 86 7.38 -6.44 5.26
C ASP A 86 6.10 -7.21 4.98
N GLY A 87 5.29 -6.75 4.03
CA GLY A 87 4.08 -7.46 3.66
C GLY A 87 3.44 -6.89 2.40
N VAL A 88 2.58 -7.71 1.77
CA VAL A 88 1.87 -7.36 0.55
C VAL A 88 0.41 -7.73 0.71
N THR A 89 -0.50 -6.85 0.30
CA THR A 89 -1.93 -7.14 0.28
C THR A 89 -2.50 -6.96 -1.13
N LEU A 90 -3.47 -7.82 -1.45
CA LEU A 90 -4.21 -7.80 -2.70
C LEU A 90 -5.68 -8.04 -2.38
N ASP A 91 -6.56 -7.74 -3.31
CA ASP A 91 -7.99 -8.07 -3.16
C ASP A 91 -8.23 -9.56 -2.90
N LEU A 92 -7.33 -10.41 -3.35
CA LEU A 92 -7.47 -11.86 -3.23
C LEU A 92 -6.86 -12.42 -1.95
N GLY A 93 -6.11 -11.64 -1.20
CA GLY A 93 -5.48 -12.11 0.03
C GLY A 93 -4.26 -11.29 0.43
N VAL A 94 -3.49 -11.83 1.38
CA VAL A 94 -2.30 -11.16 1.90
C VAL A 94 -1.11 -12.09 1.88
N SER A 95 0.09 -11.49 1.81
CA SER A 95 1.36 -12.19 1.94
C SER A 95 2.30 -11.31 2.76
N SER A 96 2.99 -11.91 3.68
CA SER A 96 3.92 -11.16 4.54
C SER A 96 5.26 -11.87 4.68
#